data_8bb921980b21413e87aa39609f1cc017
#
_entry.id   8bb921980b21413e87aa39609f1cc017
#
_cell.length_a   1.000
_cell.length_b   1.000
_cell.length_c   1.000
_cell.angle_alpha   90.00
_cell.angle_beta   90.00
_cell.angle_gamma   90.00
#
_symmetry.space_group_name_H-M   'P 1'
#
loop_
_entity.id
_entity.type
_entity.pdbx_description
1 polymer ?
#
loop_
_entity_poly.entity_id
_entity_poly.type
_entity_poly.pdbx_seq_one_letter_code
_entity_poly.pdbx_strand_id
1 'polypeptide(L)'
;MHNQLLDRSTTTPAAQARHSSRGPEGGRRQFRVSVSGRIGAPPVQVYAVIADYREHHPRIVPPEYFRRLDVLEGGVGAGTRTQIEMRVLGVTRVFEQVVTEPQPGRVLMETNQDGSAVTTFTVQPAGTYAATQLTITTDITARPGLAGFVERLFTSAMLRRIYQKEFARLAEYMDHRAHFGLVEESLPWL
;
A
#
# COMPACT_ATOMS: atom_id res chain seq x y z
N MET A 1 -8.65 4.95 -80.89
CA MET A 1 -7.35 5.56 -80.95
C MET A 1 -6.89 5.74 -79.48
N HIS A 2 -6.14 4.82 -79.03
CA HIS A 2 -4.73 4.89 -78.74
C HIS A 2 -4.38 6.11 -77.90
N ASN A 3 -3.87 6.00 -76.64
CA ASN A 3 -2.55 5.49 -76.35
C ASN A 3 -2.35 5.23 -74.84
N GLN A 4 -1.62 4.17 -74.57
CA GLN A 4 -0.94 3.75 -73.42
C GLN A 4 0.10 4.77 -72.91
N LEU A 5 0.46 4.63 -71.66
CA LEU A 5 1.85 4.42 -71.16
C LEU A 5 2.04 5.25 -69.88
N LEU A 6 2.45 4.73 -68.92
CA LEU A 6 3.51 4.06 -68.28
C LEU A 6 3.57 4.40 -66.77
N ASP A 7 3.47 3.38 -66.06
CA ASP A 7 3.99 3.15 -64.72
C ASP A 7 5.39 3.76 -64.49
N ARG A 8 5.54 4.49 -63.40
CA ARG A 8 6.83 4.63 -62.72
C ARG A 8 6.63 4.62 -61.23
N SER A 9 6.74 3.41 -60.67
CA SER A 9 7.03 3.17 -59.28
C SER A 9 8.31 3.92 -58.85
N THR A 10 8.18 4.84 -57.89
CA THR A 10 9.34 5.30 -57.13
C THR A 10 9.19 4.83 -55.68
N THR A 11 9.84 3.74 -55.43
CA THR A 11 10.05 3.20 -54.09
C THR A 11 10.93 4.17 -53.29
N THR A 12 10.37 4.79 -52.27
CA THR A 12 11.11 5.52 -51.27
C THR A 12 11.62 4.51 -50.22
N PRO A 13 12.89 4.43 -49.90
CA PRO A 13 13.40 3.50 -48.87
C PRO A 13 12.95 3.98 -47.51
N ALA A 14 12.32 3.06 -46.78
CA ALA A 14 11.98 3.20 -45.35
C ALA A 14 13.24 3.53 -44.58
N ALA A 15 13.25 4.68 -43.91
CA ALA A 15 14.22 5.04 -42.90
C ALA A 15 14.08 4.07 -41.73
N GLN A 16 15.02 3.16 -41.62
CA GLN A 16 15.18 2.31 -40.45
C GLN A 16 15.49 3.20 -39.24
N ALA A 17 14.46 3.41 -38.39
CA ALA A 17 14.62 3.97 -37.08
C ALA A 17 15.55 3.04 -36.29
N ARG A 18 16.80 3.49 -36.09
CA ARG A 18 17.74 2.84 -35.19
C ARG A 18 17.13 2.87 -33.80
N HIS A 19 16.65 1.72 -33.32
CA HIS A 19 16.39 1.47 -31.91
C HIS A 19 17.72 1.64 -31.21
N SER A 20 17.92 2.80 -30.60
CA SER A 20 18.96 2.95 -29.58
C SER A 20 18.55 2.08 -28.41
N SER A 21 19.18 0.92 -28.29
CA SER A 21 19.19 0.10 -27.10
C SER A 21 19.75 0.96 -25.96
N ARG A 22 18.85 1.54 -25.15
CA ARG A 22 19.23 2.02 -23.82
C ARG A 22 19.86 0.84 -23.10
N GLY A 23 21.12 0.98 -22.75
CA GLY A 23 21.84 0.05 -21.91
C GLY A 23 21.11 -0.16 -20.58
N PRO A 24 21.42 -1.21 -19.81
CA PRO A 24 20.75 -1.52 -18.58
C PRO A 24 20.96 -0.36 -17.60
N GLU A 25 19.94 0.50 -17.46
CA GLU A 25 19.85 1.38 -16.31
C GLU A 25 19.95 0.46 -15.10
N GLY A 26 20.92 0.71 -14.23
CA GLY A 26 21.21 -0.09 -13.04
C GLY A 26 19.94 -0.27 -12.22
N GLY A 27 19.23 -1.38 -12.46
CA GLY A 27 17.87 -1.61 -12.04
C GLY A 27 17.77 -1.56 -10.52
N ARG A 28 17.08 -0.58 -10.00
CA ARG A 28 16.62 -0.59 -8.62
C ARG A 28 15.89 -1.91 -8.39
N ARG A 29 16.43 -2.76 -7.53
CA ARG A 29 15.79 -4.05 -7.22
C ARG A 29 14.65 -3.80 -6.26
N GLN A 30 13.48 -4.27 -6.62
CA GLN A 30 12.34 -4.29 -5.72
C GLN A 30 12.35 -5.59 -4.91
N PHE A 31 11.94 -5.53 -3.67
CA PHE A 31 11.66 -6.69 -2.85
C PHE A 31 10.33 -6.51 -2.13
N ARG A 32 9.68 -7.63 -1.84
CA ARG A 32 8.35 -7.67 -1.25
C ARG A 32 8.38 -8.27 0.13
N VAL A 33 7.67 -7.62 1.06
CA VAL A 33 7.36 -8.16 2.37
C VAL A 33 5.85 -8.29 2.47
N SER A 34 5.37 -9.46 2.87
CA SER A 34 3.93 -9.72 3.04
C SER A 34 3.67 -10.42 4.36
N VAL A 35 2.61 -10.01 5.04
CA VAL A 35 2.09 -10.64 6.25
C VAL A 35 0.58 -10.74 6.10
N SER A 36 0.03 -11.90 6.47
CA SER A 36 -1.41 -12.13 6.45
C SER A 36 -1.88 -12.61 7.81
N GLY A 37 -3.09 -12.21 8.19
CA GLY A 37 -3.69 -12.61 9.45
C GLY A 37 -5.22 -12.57 9.37
N ARG A 38 -5.85 -13.28 10.31
CA ARG A 38 -7.30 -13.30 10.47
C ARG A 38 -7.72 -12.29 11.55
N ILE A 39 -8.73 -11.49 11.24
CA ILE A 39 -9.37 -10.54 12.16
C ILE A 39 -10.82 -11.02 12.40
N GLY A 40 -11.26 -11.05 13.65
CA GLY A 40 -12.59 -11.49 14.08
C GLY A 40 -13.70 -10.47 13.83
N ALA A 41 -13.67 -9.76 12.71
CA ALA A 41 -14.63 -8.74 12.36
C ALA A 41 -14.97 -8.78 10.86
N PRO A 42 -16.18 -8.29 10.46
CA PRO A 42 -16.59 -8.24 9.06
C PRO A 42 -15.63 -7.42 8.17
N PRO A 43 -15.40 -7.84 6.90
CA PRO A 43 -14.48 -7.14 5.99
C PRO A 43 -14.76 -5.65 5.84
N VAL A 44 -16.03 -5.26 5.76
CA VAL A 44 -16.43 -3.85 5.63
C VAL A 44 -16.01 -3.02 6.83
N GLN A 45 -16.10 -3.56 8.04
CA GLN A 45 -15.67 -2.86 9.25
C GLN A 45 -14.16 -2.75 9.36
N VAL A 46 -13.44 -3.84 9.05
CA VAL A 46 -11.97 -3.83 9.01
C VAL A 46 -11.46 -2.83 8.00
N TYR A 47 -12.06 -2.81 6.80
CA TYR A 47 -11.69 -1.86 5.77
C TYR A 47 -11.94 -0.42 6.19
N ALA A 48 -13.09 -0.12 6.80
CA ALA A 48 -13.42 1.21 7.28
C ALA A 48 -12.39 1.73 8.31
N VAL A 49 -11.90 0.85 9.20
CA VAL A 49 -10.85 1.21 10.17
C VAL A 49 -9.52 1.51 9.48
N ILE A 50 -9.13 0.70 8.50
CA ILE A 50 -7.88 0.89 7.75
C ILE A 50 -7.94 2.17 6.92
N ALA A 51 -9.09 2.47 6.32
CA ALA A 51 -9.26 3.60 5.40
C ALA A 51 -9.42 4.96 6.10
N ASP A 52 -9.71 5.01 7.39
CA ASP A 52 -9.91 6.26 8.14
C ASP A 52 -8.62 6.71 8.83
N TYR A 53 -7.88 7.58 8.17
CA TYR A 53 -6.62 8.17 8.64
C TYR A 53 -6.81 9.28 9.68
N ARG A 54 -8.05 9.78 9.90
CA ARG A 54 -8.32 10.82 10.88
C ARG A 54 -8.49 10.23 12.28
N GLU A 55 -9.27 9.14 12.40
CA GLU A 55 -9.67 8.63 13.69
C GLU A 55 -9.17 7.22 13.97
N HIS A 56 -9.26 6.31 12.98
CA HIS A 56 -9.10 4.88 13.26
C HIS A 56 -7.72 4.36 12.91
N HIS A 57 -7.18 4.67 11.75
CA HIS A 57 -5.86 4.19 11.32
C HIS A 57 -4.73 4.55 12.31
N PRO A 58 -4.67 5.77 12.88
CA PRO A 58 -3.65 6.10 13.87
C PRO A 58 -3.67 5.24 15.14
N ARG A 59 -4.82 4.61 15.44
CA ARG A 59 -4.98 3.75 16.63
C ARG A 59 -4.46 2.34 16.43
N ILE A 60 -4.35 1.89 15.18
CA ILE A 60 -3.89 0.54 14.85
C ILE A 60 -2.39 0.47 14.54
N VAL A 61 -1.77 1.56 14.08
CA VAL A 61 -0.31 1.59 13.87
C VAL A 61 0.45 1.54 15.19
N PRO A 62 1.58 0.81 15.29
CA PRO A 62 2.33 0.67 16.54
C PRO A 62 3.10 1.96 16.88
N PRO A 63 2.79 2.63 18.03
CA PRO A 63 3.31 3.96 18.38
C PRO A 63 4.82 3.97 18.68
N GLU A 64 5.41 2.83 18.97
CA GLU A 64 6.86 2.72 19.14
C GLU A 64 7.65 2.95 17.85
N TYR A 65 7.01 2.75 16.70
CA TYR A 65 7.59 3.00 15.38
C TYR A 65 7.01 4.24 14.71
N PHE A 66 5.70 4.43 14.78
CA PHE A 66 4.97 5.57 14.21
C PHE A 66 4.84 6.66 15.27
N ARG A 67 5.67 7.70 15.18
CA ARG A 67 5.70 8.80 16.14
C ARG A 67 4.63 9.83 15.88
N ARG A 68 4.32 10.03 14.62
CA ARG A 68 3.34 11.00 14.15
C ARG A 68 2.73 10.56 12.83
N LEU A 69 1.43 10.76 12.68
CA LEU A 69 0.68 10.62 11.45
C LEU A 69 -0.22 11.85 11.31
N ASP A 70 0.11 12.72 10.37
CA ASP A 70 -0.67 13.92 10.07
C ASP A 70 -1.42 13.72 8.76
N VAL A 71 -2.69 14.08 8.74
CA VAL A 71 -3.49 14.13 7.51
C VAL A 71 -3.32 15.51 6.88
N LEU A 72 -2.71 15.56 5.71
CA LEU A 72 -2.49 16.79 4.94
C LEU A 72 -3.70 17.12 4.07
N GLU A 73 -4.32 16.11 3.45
CA GLU A 73 -5.50 16.23 2.60
C GLU A 73 -6.41 15.01 2.77
N GLY A 74 -7.70 15.16 2.50
CA GLY A 74 -8.68 14.08 2.59
C GLY A 74 -8.88 13.58 4.03
N GLY A 75 -8.56 12.33 4.28
CA GLY A 75 -8.59 11.70 5.61
C GLY A 75 -9.31 10.37 5.63
N VAL A 76 -10.12 10.05 4.61
CA VAL A 76 -10.77 8.75 4.47
C VAL A 76 -10.62 8.27 3.03
N GLY A 77 -10.05 7.07 2.86
CA GLY A 77 -9.91 6.40 1.56
C GLY A 77 -9.06 7.15 0.55
N ALA A 78 -9.40 6.94 -0.73
CA ALA A 78 -8.65 7.51 -1.85
C ALA A 78 -8.58 9.03 -1.83
N GLY A 79 -7.43 9.58 -2.24
CA GLY A 79 -7.14 11.01 -2.23
C GLY A 79 -6.62 11.51 -0.89
N THR A 80 -6.55 10.66 0.14
CA THR A 80 -5.90 11.00 1.40
C THR A 80 -4.39 11.17 1.18
N ARG A 81 -3.84 12.27 1.69
CA ARG A 81 -2.39 12.49 1.78
C ARG A 81 -2.01 12.58 3.24
N THR A 82 -0.97 11.85 3.61
CA THR A 82 -0.45 11.82 4.97
C THR A 82 1.02 12.14 5.02
N GLN A 83 1.46 12.71 6.15
CA GLN A 83 2.86 12.78 6.53
C GLN A 83 3.07 11.89 7.75
N ILE A 84 3.99 10.95 7.62
CA ILE A 84 4.28 9.96 8.65
C ILE A 84 5.70 10.13 9.15
N GLU A 85 5.86 10.30 10.46
CA GLU A 85 7.15 10.23 11.12
C GLU A 85 7.34 8.84 11.75
N MET A 86 8.34 8.12 11.25
CA MET A 86 8.72 6.82 11.80
C MET A 86 10.08 6.89 12.49
N ARG A 87 10.21 6.18 13.62
CA ARG A 87 11.49 5.98 14.30
C ARG A 87 11.81 4.49 14.44
N VAL A 88 12.92 4.09 13.83
CA VAL A 88 13.39 2.70 13.83
C VAL A 88 14.87 2.70 14.22
N LEU A 89 15.23 1.97 15.27
CA LEU A 89 16.61 1.87 15.79
C LEU A 89 17.30 3.22 16.02
N GLY A 90 16.55 4.19 16.52
CA GLY A 90 17.06 5.53 16.79
C GLY A 90 17.10 6.47 15.57
N VAL A 91 16.87 5.95 14.38
CA VAL A 91 16.80 6.75 13.15
C VAL A 91 15.36 7.20 12.92
N THR A 92 15.15 8.50 12.82
CA THR A 92 13.86 9.10 12.45
C THR A 92 13.82 9.40 10.95
N ARG A 93 12.72 9.06 10.30
CA ARG A 93 12.43 9.37 8.90
C ARG A 93 11.02 9.90 8.77
N VAL A 94 10.84 10.85 7.86
CA VAL A 94 9.54 11.42 7.50
C VAL A 94 9.22 11.01 6.07
N PHE A 95 8.02 10.52 5.85
CA PHE A 95 7.50 10.13 4.55
C PHE A 95 6.19 10.86 4.27
N GLU A 96 6.00 11.28 3.04
CA GLU A 96 4.68 11.67 2.55
C GLU A 96 4.11 10.54 1.70
N GLN A 97 2.84 10.24 1.92
CA GLN A 97 2.13 9.16 1.25
C GLN A 97 0.84 9.67 0.62
N VAL A 98 0.47 9.02 -0.48
CA VAL A 98 -0.83 9.18 -1.14
C VAL A 98 -1.58 7.86 -1.06
N VAL A 99 -2.84 7.93 -0.66
CA VAL A 99 -3.74 6.78 -0.56
C VAL A 99 -4.56 6.67 -1.84
N THR A 100 -4.65 5.47 -2.36
CA THR A 100 -5.53 5.10 -3.48
C THR A 100 -6.33 3.85 -3.13
N GLU A 101 -7.45 3.65 -3.81
CA GLU A 101 -8.31 2.49 -3.63
C GLU A 101 -8.55 1.79 -4.97
N PRO A 102 -7.60 0.96 -5.44
CA PRO A 102 -7.74 0.22 -6.71
C PRO A 102 -9.02 -0.63 -6.77
N GLN A 103 -9.46 -1.13 -5.61
CA GLN A 103 -10.74 -1.80 -5.41
C GLN A 103 -11.35 -1.32 -4.09
N PRO A 104 -12.22 -0.29 -4.12
CA PRO A 104 -12.84 0.27 -2.92
C PRO A 104 -13.53 -0.81 -2.08
N GLY A 105 -13.32 -0.77 -0.76
CA GLY A 105 -13.82 -1.77 0.17
C GLY A 105 -13.02 -3.08 0.22
N ARG A 106 -12.00 -3.26 -0.63
CA ARG A 106 -11.19 -4.48 -0.69
C ARG A 106 -9.69 -4.24 -0.75
N VAL A 107 -9.23 -3.26 -1.54
CA VAL A 107 -7.81 -2.98 -1.74
C VAL A 107 -7.56 -1.49 -1.55
N LEU A 108 -6.73 -1.17 -0.57
CA LEU A 108 -6.23 0.16 -0.29
C LEU A 108 -4.72 0.14 -0.47
N MET A 109 -4.18 1.19 -1.08
CA MET A 109 -2.75 1.33 -1.33
C MET A 109 -2.24 2.67 -0.81
N GLU A 110 -1.11 2.61 -0.12
CA GLU A 110 -0.32 3.76 0.33
C GLU A 110 0.97 3.82 -0.48
N THR A 111 1.18 4.89 -1.20
CA THR A 111 2.37 5.07 -2.03
C THR A 111 3.20 6.22 -1.49
N ASN A 112 4.47 5.95 -1.12
CA ASN A 112 5.41 7.01 -0.78
C ASN A 112 5.66 7.90 -1.99
N GLN A 113 5.61 9.23 -1.82
CA GLN A 113 5.78 10.17 -2.94
C GLN A 113 7.16 10.08 -3.60
N ASP A 114 8.19 9.65 -2.86
CA ASP A 114 9.54 9.42 -3.40
C ASP A 114 9.69 8.08 -4.16
N GLY A 115 8.62 7.29 -4.24
CA GLY A 115 8.59 5.99 -4.90
C GLY A 115 9.39 4.90 -4.16
N SER A 116 9.78 5.14 -2.90
CA SER A 116 10.59 4.18 -2.12
C SER A 116 9.81 2.94 -1.70
N ALA A 117 8.52 3.08 -1.45
CA ALA A 117 7.66 1.99 -1.02
C ALA A 117 6.20 2.15 -1.48
N VAL A 118 5.55 1.01 -1.68
CA VAL A 118 4.10 0.91 -1.88
C VAL A 118 3.57 -0.15 -0.91
N THR A 119 2.70 0.24 0.01
CA THR A 119 2.02 -0.67 0.93
C THR A 119 0.59 -0.92 0.44
N THR A 120 0.20 -2.18 0.37
CA THR A 120 -1.13 -2.61 -0.08
C THR A 120 -1.81 -3.39 1.03
N PHE A 121 -3.00 -2.96 1.41
CA PHE A 121 -3.91 -3.69 2.30
C PHE A 121 -4.94 -4.40 1.44
N THR A 122 -5.04 -5.72 1.58
CA THR A 122 -6.05 -6.54 0.90
C THR A 122 -6.96 -7.17 1.94
N VAL A 123 -8.25 -6.85 1.87
CA VAL A 123 -9.30 -7.29 2.79
C VAL A 123 -10.21 -8.26 2.07
N GLN A 124 -10.36 -9.48 2.62
CA GLN A 124 -11.19 -10.54 2.05
C GLN A 124 -11.98 -11.25 3.15
N PRO A 125 -13.17 -11.83 2.87
CA PRO A 125 -13.85 -12.69 3.81
C PRO A 125 -13.00 -13.92 4.18
N ALA A 126 -12.96 -14.28 5.47
CA ALA A 126 -12.28 -15.46 5.98
C ALA A 126 -13.28 -16.57 6.31
N GLY A 127 -13.75 -17.26 5.29
CA GLY A 127 -14.76 -18.32 5.38
C GLY A 127 -16.19 -17.76 5.47
N THR A 128 -16.54 -17.12 6.56
CA THR A 128 -17.82 -16.41 6.74
C THR A 128 -17.61 -14.91 6.68
N TYR A 129 -18.66 -14.12 6.39
CA TYR A 129 -18.59 -12.66 6.41
C TYR A 129 -18.36 -12.06 7.81
N ALA A 130 -18.36 -12.88 8.86
CA ALA A 130 -18.09 -12.45 10.24
C ALA A 130 -16.59 -12.33 10.56
N ALA A 131 -15.72 -12.75 9.65
CA ALA A 131 -14.27 -12.65 9.84
C ALA A 131 -13.57 -12.22 8.55
N THR A 132 -12.42 -11.61 8.71
CA THR A 132 -11.61 -11.04 7.64
C THR A 132 -10.26 -11.71 7.55
N GLN A 133 -9.85 -12.08 6.34
CA GLN A 133 -8.46 -12.31 5.99
C GLN A 133 -7.87 -10.99 5.52
N LEU A 134 -7.00 -10.41 6.32
CA LEU A 134 -6.24 -9.20 5.96
C LEU A 134 -4.83 -9.60 5.51
N THR A 135 -4.37 -9.04 4.40
CA THR A 135 -2.99 -9.15 3.94
C THR A 135 -2.40 -7.75 3.79
N ILE A 136 -1.26 -7.51 4.43
CA ILE A 136 -0.46 -6.29 4.26
C ILE A 136 0.77 -6.67 3.46
N THR A 137 0.97 -6.01 2.33
CA THR A 137 2.11 -6.26 1.44
C THR A 137 2.82 -4.94 1.16
N THR A 138 4.14 -4.89 1.34
CA THR A 138 4.93 -3.72 0.93
C THR A 138 5.98 -4.11 -0.09
N ASP A 139 5.93 -3.42 -1.23
CA ASP A 139 6.95 -3.43 -2.26
C ASP A 139 7.92 -2.27 -2.00
N ILE A 140 9.20 -2.59 -1.84
CA ILE A 140 10.25 -1.63 -1.48
C ILE A 140 11.31 -1.59 -2.57
N THR A 141 11.73 -0.39 -2.93
CA THR A 141 12.82 -0.16 -3.86
C THR A 141 14.15 -0.15 -3.09
N ALA A 142 15.00 -1.17 -3.30
CA ALA A 142 16.29 -1.32 -2.63
C ALA A 142 17.45 -0.87 -3.50
N ARG A 143 18.56 -0.51 -2.86
CA ARG A 143 19.84 -0.26 -3.51
C ARG A 143 20.43 -1.57 -4.05
N PRO A 144 21.15 -1.56 -5.18
CA PRO A 144 21.85 -2.74 -5.68
C PRO A 144 23.09 -3.08 -4.82
N GLY A 145 23.54 -4.34 -4.89
CA GLY A 145 24.77 -4.80 -4.26
C GLY A 145 24.61 -5.40 -2.87
N LEU A 146 25.76 -5.70 -2.22
CA LEU A 146 25.81 -6.37 -0.92
C LEU A 146 25.17 -5.54 0.19
N ALA A 147 25.38 -4.23 0.19
CA ALA A 147 24.76 -3.31 1.14
C ALA A 147 23.23 -3.34 1.02
N GLY A 148 22.69 -3.37 -0.19
CA GLY A 148 21.25 -3.51 -0.41
C GLY A 148 20.69 -4.88 0.00
N PHE A 149 21.50 -5.94 -0.05
CA PHE A 149 21.10 -7.26 0.45
C PHE A 149 20.95 -7.26 1.99
N VAL A 150 21.92 -6.69 2.71
CA VAL A 150 21.85 -6.56 4.18
C VAL A 150 20.68 -5.65 4.58
N GLU A 151 20.53 -4.50 3.89
CA GLU A 151 19.39 -3.59 4.09
C GLU A 151 18.05 -4.31 3.89
N ARG A 152 17.93 -5.14 2.86
CA ARG A 152 16.72 -5.93 2.56
C ARG A 152 16.38 -6.91 3.68
N LEU A 153 17.35 -7.68 4.18
CA LEU A 153 17.11 -8.65 5.25
C LEU A 153 16.63 -7.96 6.51
N PHE A 154 17.31 -6.87 6.87
CA PHE A 154 16.99 -6.10 8.06
C PHE A 154 15.61 -5.43 7.95
N THR A 155 15.33 -4.76 6.84
CA THR A 155 14.05 -4.11 6.57
C THR A 155 12.91 -5.13 6.54
N SER A 156 13.12 -6.31 5.94
CA SER A 156 12.10 -7.36 5.89
C SER A 156 11.74 -7.89 7.29
N ALA A 157 12.72 -8.13 8.14
CA ALA A 157 12.49 -8.59 9.51
C ALA A 157 11.76 -7.52 10.34
N MET A 158 12.15 -6.26 10.18
CA MET A 158 11.55 -5.12 10.86
C MET A 158 10.10 -4.91 10.43
N LEU A 159 9.81 -4.89 9.14
CA LEU A 159 8.45 -4.71 8.62
C LEU A 159 7.53 -5.84 9.06
N ARG A 160 7.99 -7.08 9.04
CA ARG A 160 7.18 -8.20 9.56
C ARG A 160 6.81 -8.00 11.03
N ARG A 161 7.75 -7.52 11.85
CA ARG A 161 7.49 -7.22 13.26
C ARG A 161 6.52 -6.05 13.44
N ILE A 162 6.64 -4.99 12.63
CA ILE A 162 5.71 -3.86 12.61
C ILE A 162 4.30 -4.36 12.27
N TYR A 163 4.15 -5.11 11.18
CA TYR A 163 2.85 -5.61 10.75
C TYR A 163 2.21 -6.59 11.73
N GLN A 164 3.00 -7.47 12.36
CA GLN A 164 2.48 -8.34 13.42
C GLN A 164 1.88 -7.54 14.59
N LYS A 165 2.52 -6.43 14.97
CA LYS A 165 1.98 -5.54 16.00
C LYS A 165 0.75 -4.78 15.53
N GLU A 166 0.75 -4.31 14.29
CA GLU A 166 -0.40 -3.65 13.67
C GLU A 166 -1.61 -4.60 13.61
N PHE A 167 -1.41 -5.86 13.22
CA PHE A 167 -2.45 -6.89 13.29
C PHE A 167 -3.01 -7.09 14.70
N ALA A 168 -2.14 -7.20 15.70
CA ALA A 168 -2.55 -7.38 17.09
C ALA A 168 -3.38 -6.18 17.58
N ARG A 169 -2.93 -4.96 17.29
CA ARG A 169 -3.65 -3.72 17.64
C ARG A 169 -4.98 -3.58 16.90
N LEU A 170 -5.01 -3.94 15.61
CA LEU A 170 -6.25 -3.94 14.84
C LEU A 170 -7.25 -4.94 15.41
N ALA A 171 -6.82 -6.16 15.76
CA ALA A 171 -7.69 -7.16 16.37
C ALA A 171 -8.27 -6.65 17.70
N GLU A 172 -7.43 -6.16 18.60
CA GLU A 172 -7.82 -5.57 19.87
C GLU A 172 -8.80 -4.39 19.67
N TYR A 173 -8.49 -3.51 18.72
CA TYR A 173 -9.33 -2.37 18.40
C TYR A 173 -10.72 -2.79 17.89
N MET A 174 -10.80 -3.82 17.04
CA MET A 174 -12.07 -4.34 16.54
C MET A 174 -12.88 -5.02 17.63
N ASP A 175 -12.24 -5.76 18.55
CA ASP A 175 -12.90 -6.39 19.70
C ASP A 175 -13.47 -5.34 20.63
N HIS A 176 -12.75 -4.28 20.93
CA HIS A 176 -13.25 -3.15 21.72
C HIS A 176 -14.48 -2.52 21.07
N ARG A 177 -14.43 -2.23 19.78
CA ARG A 177 -15.59 -1.63 19.07
C ARG A 177 -16.82 -2.52 19.10
N ALA A 178 -16.63 -3.84 18.95
CA ALA A 178 -17.76 -4.79 19.03
C ALA A 178 -18.44 -4.78 20.39
N HIS A 179 -17.66 -4.69 21.48
CA HIS A 179 -18.22 -4.66 22.84
C HIS A 179 -18.93 -3.34 23.15
N PHE A 180 -18.38 -2.20 22.79
CA PHE A 180 -18.99 -0.89 23.07
C PHE A 180 -20.17 -0.57 22.14
N GLY A 181 -20.13 -0.99 20.87
CA GLY A 181 -21.27 -0.84 19.95
C GLY A 181 -22.51 -1.59 20.41
N LEU A 182 -22.36 -2.76 21.04
CA LEU A 182 -23.46 -3.51 21.63
C LEU A 182 -24.07 -2.83 22.88
N VAL A 183 -23.28 -2.01 23.58
CA VAL A 183 -23.74 -1.28 24.76
C VAL A 183 -24.56 -0.04 24.37
N GLU A 184 -24.21 0.65 23.30
CA GLU A 184 -24.96 1.80 22.80
C GLU A 184 -26.32 1.40 22.18
N GLU A 185 -26.39 0.25 21.49
CA GLU A 185 -27.66 -0.27 20.97
C GLU A 185 -28.58 -0.86 22.06
N SER A 186 -28.05 -1.15 23.24
CA SER A 186 -28.83 -1.76 24.34
C SER A 186 -29.33 -0.76 25.39
N LEU A 187 -29.14 0.53 25.22
CA LEU A 187 -29.76 1.56 26.07
C LEU A 187 -31.17 1.89 25.54
N PRO A 188 -32.25 1.38 26.16
CA PRO A 188 -33.58 1.84 25.81
C PRO A 188 -33.73 3.31 26.25
N TRP A 189 -34.23 4.10 25.37
CA TRP A 189 -34.61 5.50 25.57
C TRP A 189 -35.36 5.67 26.92
N LEU A 190 -34.71 6.31 27.89
CA LEU A 190 -35.35 6.92 29.04
C LEU A 190 -35.71 8.36 28.70
#